data_af9523418f7064b9aef5e3fc5cb43e23
#
_entry.id   af9523418f7064b9aef5e3fc5cb43e23
#
_cell.length_a   1.000
_cell.length_b   1.000
_cell.length_c   1.000
_cell.angle_alpha   90.00
_cell.angle_beta   90.00
_cell.angle_gamma   90.00
#
_symmetry.space_group_name_H-M   'P 1'
#
loop_
_entity.id
_entity.type
_entity.pdbx_description
1 polymer ?
#
loop_
_entity_poly.entity_id
_entity_poly.type
_entity_poly.pdbx_seq_one_letter_code
_entity_poly.pdbx_strand_id
1 'polypeptide(L)'
;MWGFVSTVVLECILGASQGLGVTRMNVPYLLGTIFTPNRDHAKLIGVFFHFVNGWIFSLIYVAVFQSLDRASWWLGGLFGLVQAIFVLAVLLPLMPALHPRVTNEQSGPTVERQLEPPGFFGLHYGIRTPISVLVAHTTFGIILGAFYAVK
;
A
#
# COMPACT_ATOMS: atom_id res chain seq x y z
N MET A 1 -16.10 -9.77 2.15
CA MET A 1 -16.31 -8.93 3.36
C MET A 1 -14.97 -8.63 4.07
N TRP A 2 -14.20 -9.63 4.51
CA TRP A 2 -12.97 -9.41 5.29
C TRP A 2 -11.88 -8.64 4.55
N GLY A 3 -11.74 -8.79 3.24
CA GLY A 3 -10.82 -7.96 2.44
C GLY A 3 -11.13 -6.47 2.53
N PHE A 4 -12.40 -6.09 2.55
CA PHE A 4 -12.81 -4.70 2.75
C PHE A 4 -12.42 -4.21 4.14
N VAL A 5 -12.75 -4.97 5.19
CA VAL A 5 -12.41 -4.63 6.59
C VAL A 5 -10.90 -4.48 6.76
N SER A 6 -10.12 -5.44 6.23
CA SER A 6 -8.65 -5.39 6.29
C SER A 6 -8.09 -4.15 5.60
N THR A 7 -8.67 -3.75 4.45
CA THR A 7 -8.25 -2.54 3.74
C THR A 7 -8.61 -1.27 4.51
N VAL A 8 -9.79 -1.21 5.15
CA VAL A 8 -10.16 -0.07 6.02
C VAL A 8 -9.13 0.09 7.15
N VAL A 9 -8.79 -1.01 7.83
CA VAL A 9 -7.82 -0.97 8.94
C VAL A 9 -6.43 -0.55 8.44
N LEU A 10 -6.00 -1.09 7.29
CA LEU A 10 -4.74 -0.70 6.65
C LEU A 10 -4.69 0.80 6.35
N GLU A 11 -5.77 1.35 5.75
CA GLU A 11 -5.88 2.79 5.47
C GLU A 11 -5.85 3.63 6.76
N CYS A 12 -6.53 3.18 7.82
CA CYS A 12 -6.50 3.86 9.10
C CYS A 12 -5.08 3.90 9.69
N ILE A 13 -4.32 2.80 9.60
CA ILE A 13 -2.93 2.74 10.10
C ILE A 13 -2.04 3.68 9.29
N LEU A 14 -2.11 3.65 7.96
CA LEU A 14 -1.30 4.52 7.09
C LEU A 14 -1.67 5.99 7.28
N GLY A 15 -2.96 6.31 7.32
CA GLY A 15 -3.45 7.66 7.55
C GLY A 15 -3.07 8.20 8.93
N ALA A 16 -3.19 7.38 9.98
CA ALA A 16 -2.74 7.75 11.33
C ALA A 16 -1.22 7.97 11.37
N SER A 17 -0.43 7.10 10.72
CA SER A 17 1.03 7.26 10.64
C SER A 17 1.42 8.57 9.96
N GLN A 18 0.69 8.98 8.91
CA GLN A 18 0.89 10.27 8.27
C GLN A 18 0.46 11.43 9.18
N GLY A 19 -0.72 11.34 9.77
CA GLY A 19 -1.25 12.39 10.66
C GLY A 19 -0.40 12.64 11.89
N LEU A 20 0.27 11.60 12.42
CA LEU A 20 1.21 11.67 13.53
C LEU A 20 2.64 12.07 13.12
N GLY A 21 2.88 12.32 11.83
CA GLY A 21 4.21 12.70 11.33
C GLY A 21 5.23 11.55 11.33
N VAL A 22 4.80 10.30 11.45
CA VAL A 22 5.68 9.13 11.37
C VAL A 22 6.22 8.95 9.94
N THR A 23 5.40 9.26 8.94
CA THR A 23 5.75 9.26 7.52
C THR A 23 5.13 10.45 6.80
N ARG A 24 5.77 10.93 5.73
CA ARG A 24 5.17 11.90 4.79
C ARG A 24 4.40 11.22 3.65
N MET A 25 4.44 9.89 3.58
CA MET A 25 3.80 9.12 2.52
C MET A 25 2.27 9.20 2.62
N ASN A 26 1.63 9.60 1.53
CA ASN A 26 0.18 9.58 1.38
C ASN A 26 -0.17 8.66 0.22
N VAL A 27 -0.50 7.41 0.53
CA VAL A 27 -0.77 6.37 -0.49
C VAL A 27 -1.96 6.73 -1.37
N PRO A 28 -3.13 7.15 -0.82
CA PRO A 28 -4.24 7.58 -1.65
C PRO A 28 -3.86 8.71 -2.61
N TYR A 29 -3.14 9.72 -2.14
CA TYR A 29 -2.71 10.81 -3.00
C TYR A 29 -1.78 10.34 -4.12
N LEU A 30 -0.81 9.49 -3.81
CA LEU A 30 0.07 8.90 -4.83
C LEU A 30 -0.72 8.13 -5.88
N LEU A 31 -1.60 7.22 -5.48
CA LEU A 31 -2.40 6.42 -6.42
C LEU A 31 -3.34 7.29 -7.26
N GLY A 32 -4.00 8.27 -6.66
CA GLY A 32 -4.96 9.10 -7.35
C GLY A 32 -4.31 10.07 -8.34
N THR A 33 -3.09 10.51 -8.06
CA THR A 33 -2.34 11.37 -8.99
C THR A 33 -1.88 10.65 -10.26
N ILE A 34 -2.03 9.34 -10.36
CA ILE A 34 -1.93 8.63 -11.65
C ILE A 34 -2.99 9.17 -12.63
N PHE A 35 -4.19 9.46 -12.15
CA PHE A 35 -5.36 9.79 -12.96
C PHE A 35 -5.61 11.30 -13.08
N THR A 36 -5.29 12.08 -12.05
CA THR A 36 -5.59 13.53 -12.03
C THR A 36 -4.53 14.34 -11.30
N PRO A 37 -4.19 15.56 -11.76
CA PRO A 37 -3.33 16.47 -11.02
C PRO A 37 -4.07 17.21 -9.90
N ASN A 38 -5.40 17.21 -9.90
CA ASN A 38 -6.19 17.88 -8.87
C ASN A 38 -6.06 17.16 -7.54
N ARG A 39 -5.58 17.86 -6.50
CA ARG A 39 -5.22 17.29 -5.21
C ARG A 39 -6.39 16.62 -4.48
N ASP A 40 -7.57 17.23 -4.53
CA ASP A 40 -8.73 16.73 -3.79
C ASP A 40 -9.36 15.55 -4.51
N HIS A 41 -9.49 15.63 -5.83
CA HIS A 41 -9.93 14.49 -6.64
C HIS A 41 -8.94 13.33 -6.57
N ALA A 42 -7.63 13.60 -6.56
CA ALA A 42 -6.62 12.56 -6.43
C ALA A 42 -6.77 11.76 -5.14
N LYS A 43 -7.02 12.39 -4.01
CA LYS A 43 -7.22 11.67 -2.75
C LYS A 43 -8.43 10.73 -2.80
N LEU A 44 -9.57 11.19 -3.33
CA LEU A 44 -10.79 10.38 -3.45
C LEU A 44 -10.59 9.19 -4.40
N ILE A 45 -10.05 9.47 -5.59
CA ILE A 45 -9.74 8.44 -6.59
C ILE A 45 -8.72 7.45 -6.02
N GLY A 46 -7.72 7.95 -5.33
CA GLY A 46 -6.68 7.11 -4.73
C GLY A 46 -7.19 6.19 -3.63
N VAL A 47 -8.09 6.66 -2.75
CA VAL A 47 -8.76 5.79 -1.79
C VAL A 47 -9.50 4.68 -2.51
N PHE A 48 -10.30 5.01 -3.53
CA PHE A 48 -11.02 4.01 -4.32
C PHE A 48 -10.07 2.95 -4.91
N PHE A 49 -8.98 3.37 -5.57
CA PHE A 49 -8.02 2.44 -6.17
C PHE A 49 -7.24 1.64 -5.12
N HIS A 50 -6.99 2.21 -3.94
CA HIS A 50 -6.34 1.45 -2.87
C HIS A 50 -7.28 0.35 -2.33
N PHE A 51 -8.59 0.60 -2.25
CA PHE A 51 -9.58 -0.45 -1.95
C PHE A 51 -9.64 -1.53 -3.04
N VAL A 52 -9.59 -1.16 -4.32
CA VAL A 52 -9.51 -2.12 -5.43
C VAL A 52 -8.25 -2.99 -5.30
N ASN A 53 -7.09 -2.38 -5.02
CA ASN A 53 -5.85 -3.12 -4.76
C ASN A 53 -5.98 -4.05 -3.54
N GLY A 54 -6.58 -3.57 -2.45
CA GLY A 54 -6.85 -4.38 -1.27
C GLY A 54 -7.72 -5.60 -1.58
N TRP A 55 -8.72 -5.47 -2.45
CA TRP A 55 -9.53 -6.60 -2.90
C TRP A 55 -8.74 -7.57 -3.77
N ILE A 56 -7.94 -7.09 -4.70
CA ILE A 56 -7.08 -7.94 -5.55
C ILE A 56 -6.13 -8.76 -4.66
N PHE A 57 -5.44 -8.11 -3.72
CA PHE A 57 -4.58 -8.83 -2.78
C PHE A 57 -5.36 -9.81 -1.90
N SER A 58 -6.56 -9.44 -1.42
CA SER A 58 -7.41 -10.36 -0.65
C SER A 58 -7.75 -11.62 -1.43
N LEU A 59 -8.03 -11.52 -2.74
CA LEU A 59 -8.28 -12.69 -3.59
C LEU A 59 -7.05 -13.58 -3.72
N ILE A 60 -5.85 -12.97 -3.82
CA ILE A 60 -4.58 -13.71 -3.84
C ILE A 60 -4.41 -14.48 -2.52
N TYR A 61 -4.65 -13.83 -1.36
CA TYR A 61 -4.59 -14.50 -0.06
C TYR A 61 -5.57 -15.67 0.04
N VAL A 62 -6.82 -15.44 -0.40
CA VAL A 62 -7.86 -16.48 -0.41
C VAL A 62 -7.42 -17.66 -1.28
N ALA A 63 -6.90 -17.42 -2.49
CA ALA A 63 -6.42 -18.48 -3.36
C ALA A 63 -5.30 -19.29 -2.70
N VAL A 64 -4.36 -18.62 -2.00
CA VAL A 64 -3.28 -19.31 -1.29
C VAL A 64 -3.83 -20.07 -0.08
N PHE A 65 -4.73 -19.50 0.73
CA PHE A 65 -5.33 -20.20 1.87
C PHE A 65 -6.10 -21.45 1.41
N GLN A 66 -6.82 -21.38 0.31
CA GLN A 66 -7.52 -22.53 -0.28
C GLN A 66 -6.54 -23.59 -0.79
N SER A 67 -5.44 -23.19 -1.45
CA SER A 67 -4.44 -24.14 -1.95
C SER A 67 -3.69 -24.86 -0.83
N LEU A 68 -3.56 -24.23 0.34
CA LEU A 68 -2.92 -24.81 1.52
C LEU A 68 -3.91 -25.55 2.44
N ASP A 69 -5.21 -25.51 2.11
CA ASP A 69 -6.31 -26.00 2.96
C ASP A 69 -6.22 -25.46 4.41
N ARG A 70 -5.74 -24.23 4.54
CA ARG A 70 -5.45 -23.62 5.85
C ARG A 70 -5.47 -22.11 5.81
N ALA A 71 -6.20 -21.50 6.74
CA ALA A 71 -6.12 -20.08 7.08
C ALA A 71 -5.80 -19.93 8.58
N SER A 72 -4.95 -18.98 8.92
CA SER A 72 -4.64 -18.64 10.30
C SER A 72 -4.05 -17.23 10.39
N TRP A 73 -4.20 -16.58 11.54
CA TRP A 73 -3.72 -15.22 11.76
C TRP A 73 -2.21 -15.08 11.50
N TRP A 74 -1.40 -16.06 11.91
CA TRP A 74 0.05 -16.03 11.73
C TRP A 74 0.46 -16.22 10.25
N LEU A 75 -0.26 -17.10 9.52
CA LEU A 75 -0.03 -17.32 8.09
C LEU A 75 -0.42 -16.07 7.28
N GLY A 76 -1.57 -15.49 7.60
CA GLY A 76 -1.97 -14.21 7.02
C GLY A 76 -0.99 -13.10 7.33
N GLY A 77 -0.49 -13.01 8.57
CA GLY A 77 0.53 -12.05 8.98
C GLY A 77 1.84 -12.22 8.21
N LEU A 78 2.28 -13.46 7.98
CA LEU A 78 3.46 -13.76 7.16
C LEU A 78 3.27 -13.27 5.71
N PHE A 79 2.12 -13.53 5.11
CA PHE A 79 1.83 -13.01 3.76
C PHE A 79 1.75 -11.48 3.74
N GLY A 80 1.20 -10.86 4.78
CA GLY A 80 1.19 -9.41 4.93
C GLY A 80 2.60 -8.83 5.00
N LEU A 81 3.50 -9.49 5.71
CA LEU A 81 4.91 -9.11 5.77
C LEU A 81 5.58 -9.21 4.40
N VAL A 82 5.38 -10.33 3.69
CA VAL A 82 5.90 -10.53 2.33
C VAL A 82 5.35 -9.47 1.37
N GLN A 83 4.04 -9.18 1.45
CA GLN A 83 3.41 -8.13 0.64
C GLN A 83 4.00 -6.75 0.95
N ALA A 84 4.23 -6.41 2.22
CA ALA A 84 4.84 -5.14 2.61
C ALA A 84 6.26 -5.00 2.03
N ILE A 85 7.07 -6.07 2.12
CA ILE A 85 8.42 -6.09 1.53
C ILE A 85 8.34 -5.92 0.02
N PHE A 86 7.40 -6.58 -0.66
CA PHE A 86 7.18 -6.42 -2.10
C PHE A 86 6.79 -4.97 -2.46
N VAL A 87 5.89 -4.36 -1.71
CA VAL A 87 5.52 -2.95 -1.91
C VAL A 87 6.74 -2.04 -1.74
N LEU A 88 7.50 -2.22 -0.66
CA LEU A 88 8.65 -1.37 -0.31
C LEU A 88 9.83 -1.56 -1.25
N ALA A 89 10.15 -2.81 -1.63
CA ALA A 89 11.33 -3.14 -2.39
C ALA A 89 11.12 -3.14 -3.91
N VAL A 90 9.87 -3.28 -4.37
CA VAL A 90 9.56 -3.39 -5.80
C VAL A 90 8.64 -2.27 -6.26
N LEU A 91 7.43 -2.15 -5.67
CA LEU A 91 6.43 -1.21 -6.20
C LEU A 91 6.85 0.25 -6.00
N LEU A 92 7.34 0.63 -4.83
CA LEU A 92 7.77 2.01 -4.57
C LEU A 92 8.97 2.42 -5.44
N PRO A 93 10.05 1.63 -5.57
CA PRO A 93 11.16 1.96 -6.46
C PRO A 93 10.79 2.03 -7.96
N LEU A 94 9.73 1.32 -8.38
CA LEU A 94 9.24 1.38 -9.77
C LEU A 94 8.39 2.64 -10.05
N MET A 95 7.93 3.36 -9.02
CA MET A 95 7.11 4.55 -9.18
C MET A 95 7.69 5.60 -10.16
N PRO A 96 8.98 5.98 -10.11
CA PRO A 96 9.53 6.95 -11.05
C PRO A 96 9.45 6.53 -12.51
N ALA A 97 9.42 5.22 -12.79
CA ALA A 97 9.30 4.68 -14.14
C ALA A 97 7.84 4.58 -14.61
N LEU A 98 6.92 4.22 -13.73
CA LEU A 98 5.54 3.89 -14.07
C LEU A 98 4.55 5.03 -13.85
N HIS A 99 4.83 5.90 -12.87
CA HIS A 99 3.91 6.94 -12.46
C HIS A 99 4.10 8.23 -13.28
N PRO A 100 3.05 8.78 -13.90
CA PRO A 100 3.18 9.91 -14.82
C PRO A 100 3.64 11.21 -14.15
N ARG A 101 3.46 11.36 -12.83
CA ARG A 101 3.76 12.60 -12.09
C ARG A 101 4.86 12.49 -11.05
N VAL A 102 5.40 11.31 -10.82
CA VAL A 102 6.58 11.12 -9.94
C VAL A 102 7.84 11.50 -10.72
N THR A 103 8.70 12.29 -10.09
CA THR A 103 9.98 12.68 -10.70
C THR A 103 10.92 11.49 -10.82
N ASN A 104 11.76 11.55 -11.84
CA ASN A 104 12.89 10.65 -11.96
C ASN A 104 14.13 11.30 -11.30
N GLU A 105 14.82 10.56 -10.46
CA GLU A 105 16.01 11.06 -9.74
C GLU A 105 17.13 11.50 -10.70
N GLN A 106 17.19 10.94 -11.89
CA GLN A 106 18.21 11.26 -12.90
C GLN A 106 17.89 12.53 -13.70
N SER A 107 16.62 12.78 -14.01
CA SER A 107 16.20 13.91 -14.84
C SER A 107 15.61 15.08 -14.02
N GLY A 108 15.36 14.88 -12.74
CA GLY A 108 14.78 15.90 -11.87
C GLY A 108 13.32 16.23 -12.18
N PRO A 109 12.76 17.29 -11.56
CA PRO A 109 11.37 17.69 -11.75
C PRO A 109 11.15 18.32 -13.14
N THR A 110 9.97 18.05 -13.72
CA THR A 110 9.48 18.67 -14.94
C THR A 110 8.13 19.33 -14.68
N VAL A 111 7.55 20.01 -15.66
CA VAL A 111 6.21 20.63 -15.53
C VAL A 111 5.12 19.60 -15.15
N GLU A 112 5.25 18.37 -15.63
CA GLU A 112 4.29 17.30 -15.37
C GLU A 112 4.67 16.42 -14.18
N ARG A 113 5.98 16.21 -13.97
CA ARG A 113 6.53 15.33 -12.93
C ARG A 113 7.10 16.16 -11.79
N GLN A 114 6.30 16.38 -10.76
CA GLN A 114 6.65 17.22 -9.60
C GLN A 114 6.59 16.48 -8.27
N LEU A 115 6.05 15.25 -8.25
CA LEU A 115 5.97 14.47 -7.02
C LEU A 115 7.32 13.88 -6.67
N GLU A 116 7.68 13.97 -5.38
CA GLU A 116 8.88 13.37 -4.83
C GLU A 116 8.86 11.84 -5.07
N PRO A 117 9.94 11.24 -5.59
CA PRO A 117 10.03 9.80 -5.72
C PRO A 117 10.14 9.17 -4.34
N PRO A 118 9.48 8.02 -4.09
CA PRO A 118 9.53 7.39 -2.77
C PRO A 118 10.92 6.88 -2.38
N GLY A 119 11.77 6.61 -3.35
CA GLY A 119 13.07 5.97 -3.11
C GLY A 119 12.94 4.51 -2.69
N PHE A 120 14.08 3.86 -2.48
CA PHE A 120 14.11 2.48 -1.99
C PHE A 120 13.51 2.42 -0.59
N PHE A 121 12.63 1.44 -0.34
CA PHE A 121 11.88 1.29 0.90
C PHE A 121 11.04 2.51 1.31
N GLY A 122 10.77 3.44 0.42
CA GLY A 122 10.00 4.65 0.74
C GLY A 122 10.73 5.63 1.66
N LEU A 123 12.06 5.52 1.76
CA LEU A 123 12.88 6.27 2.72
C LEU A 123 12.87 7.78 2.47
N HIS A 124 12.59 8.23 1.25
CA HIS A 124 12.44 9.66 0.97
C HIS A 124 11.24 10.28 1.72
N TYR A 125 10.21 9.50 2.02
CA TYR A 125 9.06 9.96 2.82
C TYR A 125 9.30 9.90 4.32
N GLY A 126 10.47 9.46 4.76
CA GLY A 126 10.90 9.40 6.15
C GLY A 126 11.41 8.02 6.55
N ILE A 127 12.40 8.00 7.44
CA ILE A 127 13.07 6.77 7.89
C ILE A 127 12.11 5.75 8.56
N ARG A 128 10.98 6.21 9.06
CA ARG A 128 9.95 5.37 9.70
C ARG A 128 8.86 4.89 8.72
N THR A 129 8.90 5.33 7.46
CA THR A 129 7.94 4.90 6.42
C THR A 129 7.90 3.38 6.27
N PRO A 130 9.04 2.64 6.19
CA PRO A 130 9.00 1.18 6.13
C PRO A 130 8.24 0.54 7.27
N ILE A 131 8.41 1.04 8.50
CA ILE A 131 7.72 0.49 9.68
C ILE A 131 6.21 0.65 9.55
N SER A 132 5.75 1.83 9.12
CA SER A 132 4.32 2.07 8.90
C SER A 132 3.72 1.12 7.87
N VAL A 133 4.43 0.88 6.76
CA VAL A 133 3.99 -0.03 5.70
C VAL A 133 3.99 -1.48 6.18
N LEU A 134 5.05 -1.91 6.88
CA LEU A 134 5.15 -3.25 7.45
C LEU A 134 4.00 -3.53 8.43
N VAL A 135 3.75 -2.63 9.38
CA VAL A 135 2.66 -2.76 10.35
C VAL A 135 1.30 -2.82 9.64
N ALA A 136 1.04 -1.92 8.70
CA ALA A 136 -0.24 -1.84 8.01
C ALA A 136 -0.55 -3.12 7.21
N HIS A 137 0.39 -3.61 6.39
CA HIS A 137 0.18 -4.81 5.57
C HIS A 137 0.19 -6.10 6.40
N THR A 138 1.03 -6.18 7.44
CA THR A 138 1.00 -7.33 8.36
C THR A 138 -0.35 -7.42 9.07
N THR A 139 -0.89 -6.29 9.54
CA THR A 139 -2.22 -6.24 10.15
C THR A 139 -3.32 -6.62 9.16
N PHE A 140 -3.23 -6.14 7.91
CA PHE A 140 -4.14 -6.54 6.83
C PHE A 140 -4.17 -8.06 6.66
N GLY A 141 -3.01 -8.70 6.59
CA GLY A 141 -2.90 -10.15 6.45
C GLY A 141 -3.38 -10.91 7.69
N ILE A 142 -3.08 -10.43 8.91
CA ILE A 142 -3.56 -11.02 10.16
C ILE A 142 -5.09 -11.07 10.18
N ILE A 143 -5.76 -9.98 9.84
CA ILE A 143 -7.22 -9.91 9.81
C ILE A 143 -7.77 -10.92 8.79
N LEU A 144 -7.23 -10.95 7.57
CA LEU A 144 -7.66 -11.93 6.58
C LEU A 144 -7.48 -13.36 7.06
N GLY A 145 -6.29 -13.71 7.56
CA GLY A 145 -6.00 -15.06 8.01
C GLY A 145 -6.77 -15.49 9.26
N ALA A 146 -7.13 -14.54 10.14
CA ALA A 146 -7.88 -14.82 11.35
C ALA A 146 -9.37 -15.07 11.10
N PHE A 147 -9.94 -14.37 10.13
CA PHE A 147 -11.40 -14.37 9.92
C PHE A 147 -11.85 -15.06 8.63
N TYR A 148 -10.92 -15.47 7.77
CA TYR A 148 -11.25 -16.28 6.61
C TYR A 148 -11.39 -17.75 7.00
N ALA A 149 -12.53 -18.35 6.68
CA ALA A 149 -12.75 -19.77 6.82
C ALA A 149 -12.50 -20.49 5.49
N VAL A 150 -11.57 -21.44 5.48
CA VAL A 150 -11.37 -22.36 4.35
C VAL A 150 -12.56 -23.27 4.27
N LYS A 151 -13.12 -23.49 3.06
CA LYS A 151 -14.28 -24.35 2.80
C LYS A 151 -13.86 -25.56 2.00
#